data_c6ec7e6a306176bd36be34319e210c9f
#
_entry.id   c6ec7e6a306176bd36be34319e210c9f
#
_cell.length_a   1.000
_cell.length_b   1.000
_cell.length_c   1.000
_cell.angle_alpha   90.00
_cell.angle_beta   90.00
_cell.angle_gamma   90.00
#
_symmetry.space_group_name_H-M   'P 1'
#
loop_
_entity.id
_entity.type
_entity.pdbx_description
1 polymer ?
#
loop_
_entity_poly.entity_id
_entity_poly.type
_entity_poly.pdbx_seq_one_letter_code
_entity_poly.pdbx_strand_id
1 'polypeptide(L)'
;MAGQERKPKILFVDDEENIRLTLGLYLESEGFAVTTAGTVAEALRFITEQQFDLLIADLNVGQPGDGFTVVSAMRRIHPKAVTFILTGYPAFETALEAIRLQVDDYLMKPTDMEALLAKVRSKLAEPSPAHHIEAKRLSEIISQNIAGITANWLEAVKQDEELSSIRISDAERKDHIPRVLEVVTKTPPGKKITQKDLEAAAEHGKVRRKQMYTVPLVIREARLLQTAIARCAQQNLLSIVISYVISDLISVHETTEALLEESARAFLKG
;
A
#
# COMPACT_ATOMS: atom_id res chain seq x y z
N MET A 1 -14.35 20.47 42.86
CA MET A 1 -13.63 21.06 41.71
C MET A 1 -13.90 20.16 40.54
N ALA A 2 -14.76 20.61 39.62
CA ALA A 2 -14.99 19.87 38.36
C ALA A 2 -13.67 19.91 37.56
N GLY A 3 -13.08 18.74 37.29
CA GLY A 3 -11.92 18.64 36.45
C GLY A 3 -12.25 19.21 35.08
N GLN A 4 -11.49 20.18 34.62
CA GLN A 4 -11.59 20.67 33.23
C GLN A 4 -11.31 19.47 32.33
N GLU A 5 -12.35 18.91 31.71
CA GLU A 5 -12.20 17.85 30.71
C GLU A 5 -11.28 18.37 29.63
N ARG A 6 -10.17 17.66 29.40
CA ARG A 6 -9.19 17.98 28.37
C ARG A 6 -9.89 17.92 27.00
N LYS A 7 -9.83 19.01 26.23
CA LYS A 7 -10.33 19.01 24.86
C LYS A 7 -9.58 17.95 24.03
N PRO A 8 -10.29 17.07 23.31
CA PRO A 8 -9.62 16.13 22.42
C PRO A 8 -8.84 16.87 21.34
N LYS A 9 -7.61 16.40 21.07
CA LYS A 9 -6.70 17.01 20.09
C LYS A 9 -6.81 16.31 18.75
N ILE A 10 -7.11 17.10 17.71
CA ILE A 10 -7.24 16.65 16.33
C ILE A 10 -6.08 17.18 15.50
N LEU A 11 -5.40 16.30 14.73
CA LEU A 11 -4.57 16.72 13.61
C LEU A 11 -5.40 16.61 12.32
N PHE A 12 -5.57 17.74 11.63
CA PHE A 12 -6.26 17.80 10.36
C PHE A 12 -5.28 18.12 9.23
N VAL A 13 -5.20 17.24 8.21
CA VAL A 13 -4.20 17.31 7.13
C VAL A 13 -4.92 17.36 5.78
N ASP A 14 -4.72 18.43 5.04
CA ASP A 14 -5.32 18.66 3.71
C ASP A 14 -4.45 19.70 2.99
N ASP A 15 -4.15 19.54 1.70
CA ASP A 15 -3.34 20.53 0.96
C ASP A 15 -4.16 21.77 0.53
N GLU A 16 -5.49 21.68 0.52
CA GLU A 16 -6.38 22.80 0.22
C GLU A 16 -6.56 23.73 1.43
N GLU A 17 -6.00 24.94 1.38
CA GLU A 17 -6.05 25.92 2.48
C GLU A 17 -7.46 26.25 2.92
N ASN A 18 -8.39 26.44 1.97
CA ASN A 18 -9.79 26.78 2.28
C ASN A 18 -10.48 25.67 3.07
N ILE A 19 -10.20 24.41 2.74
CA ILE A 19 -10.74 23.25 3.46
C ILE A 19 -10.15 23.21 4.87
N ARG A 20 -8.84 23.38 5.01
CA ARG A 20 -8.17 23.43 6.31
C ARG A 20 -8.75 24.50 7.22
N LEU A 21 -8.95 25.72 6.70
CA LEU A 21 -9.51 26.84 7.46
C LEU A 21 -10.96 26.56 7.88
N THR A 22 -11.81 26.16 6.92
CA THR A 22 -13.26 25.99 7.19
C THR A 22 -13.51 24.83 8.15
N LEU A 23 -12.94 23.67 7.89
CA LEU A 23 -13.14 22.48 8.73
C LEU A 23 -12.43 22.63 10.08
N GLY A 24 -11.23 23.23 10.09
CA GLY A 24 -10.50 23.50 11.32
C GLY A 24 -11.32 24.39 12.28
N LEU A 25 -11.80 25.54 11.81
CA LEU A 25 -12.62 26.45 12.61
C LEU A 25 -13.94 25.81 13.08
N TYR A 26 -14.56 25.00 12.21
CA TYR A 26 -15.79 24.28 12.58
C TYR A 26 -15.51 23.30 13.74
N LEU A 27 -14.49 22.47 13.65
CA LEU A 27 -14.13 21.53 14.71
C LEU A 27 -13.70 22.26 16.01
N GLU A 28 -13.01 23.40 15.92
CA GLU A 28 -12.69 24.22 17.09
C GLU A 28 -13.94 24.78 17.77
N SER A 29 -14.92 25.23 16.99
CA SER A 29 -16.21 25.71 17.52
C SER A 29 -17.01 24.61 18.22
N GLU A 30 -16.80 23.34 17.83
CA GLU A 30 -17.42 22.16 18.43
C GLU A 30 -16.65 21.61 19.65
N GLY A 31 -15.59 22.30 20.08
CA GLY A 31 -14.91 22.04 21.36
C GLY A 31 -13.63 21.21 21.24
N PHE A 32 -13.11 20.95 20.06
CA PHE A 32 -11.84 20.27 19.85
C PHE A 32 -10.65 21.24 19.88
N ALA A 33 -9.46 20.72 20.14
CA ALA A 33 -8.20 21.43 19.93
C ALA A 33 -7.62 20.97 18.59
N VAL A 34 -7.66 21.85 17.57
CA VAL A 34 -7.29 21.46 16.19
C VAL A 34 -5.90 21.99 15.85
N THR A 35 -5.06 21.14 15.29
CA THR A 35 -3.81 21.50 14.61
C THR A 35 -3.97 21.15 13.15
N THR A 36 -3.65 22.07 12.24
CA THR A 36 -3.77 21.83 10.79
C THR A 36 -2.39 21.72 10.15
N ALA A 37 -2.27 20.86 9.12
CA ALA A 37 -1.07 20.74 8.30
C ALA A 37 -1.46 20.74 6.82
N GLY A 38 -0.69 21.44 5.99
CA GLY A 38 -0.89 21.51 4.54
C GLY A 38 0.01 20.57 3.76
N THR A 39 0.94 19.88 4.40
CA THR A 39 1.89 18.97 3.78
C THR A 39 2.16 17.75 4.67
N VAL A 40 2.60 16.66 4.04
CA VAL A 40 3.06 15.46 4.75
C VAL A 40 4.17 15.80 5.75
N ALA A 41 5.14 16.63 5.34
CA ALA A 41 6.28 16.98 6.19
C ALA A 41 5.85 17.71 7.47
N GLU A 42 4.89 18.66 7.38
CA GLU A 42 4.31 19.33 8.54
C GLU A 42 3.56 18.35 9.44
N ALA A 43 2.73 17.48 8.85
CA ALA A 43 1.97 16.48 9.58
C ALA A 43 2.90 15.55 10.37
N LEU A 44 3.96 15.03 9.74
CA LEU A 44 4.95 14.16 10.40
C LEU A 44 5.68 14.87 11.55
N ARG A 45 6.03 16.15 11.37
CA ARG A 45 6.62 16.96 12.45
C ARG A 45 5.67 17.07 13.63
N PHE A 46 4.40 17.45 13.40
CA PHE A 46 3.41 17.58 14.48
C PHE A 46 3.15 16.24 15.19
N ILE A 47 3.09 15.12 14.46
CA ILE A 47 2.91 13.78 15.03
C ILE A 47 4.07 13.42 15.98
N THR A 48 5.31 13.85 15.67
CA THR A 48 6.48 13.59 16.54
C THR A 48 6.55 14.52 17.74
N GLU A 49 6.06 15.76 17.62
CA GLU A 49 6.20 16.80 18.65
C GLU A 49 5.02 16.84 19.64
N GLN A 50 3.82 16.34 19.24
CA GLN A 50 2.59 16.49 19.99
C GLN A 50 1.80 15.18 20.06
N GLN A 51 0.94 15.08 21.09
CA GLN A 51 -0.03 13.99 21.24
C GLN A 51 -1.35 14.37 20.58
N PHE A 52 -1.94 13.44 19.82
CA PHE A 52 -3.26 13.59 19.21
C PHE A 52 -4.18 12.45 19.60
N ASP A 53 -5.47 12.74 19.70
CA ASP A 53 -6.51 11.76 19.97
C ASP A 53 -7.16 11.29 18.66
N LEU A 54 -7.10 12.13 17.60
CA LEU A 54 -7.66 11.83 16.28
C LEU A 54 -6.84 12.48 15.17
N LEU A 55 -6.70 11.76 14.05
CA LEU A 55 -6.21 12.25 12.77
C LEU A 55 -7.36 12.28 11.77
N ILE A 56 -7.51 13.39 11.05
CA ILE A 56 -8.29 13.47 9.80
C ILE A 56 -7.31 13.86 8.72
N ALA A 57 -7.11 13.01 7.70
CA ALA A 57 -6.19 13.28 6.61
C ALA A 57 -6.87 13.16 5.25
N ASP A 58 -6.64 14.12 4.36
CA ASP A 58 -6.94 13.89 2.95
C ASP A 58 -6.08 12.74 2.43
N LEU A 59 -6.68 11.94 1.54
CA LEU A 59 -5.96 10.86 0.87
C LEU A 59 -4.81 11.39 0.00
N ASN A 60 -5.00 12.55 -0.63
CA ASN A 60 -4.10 13.09 -1.65
C ASN A 60 -3.46 14.42 -1.21
N VAL A 61 -2.66 14.39 -0.16
CA VAL A 61 -1.94 15.58 0.34
C VAL A 61 -0.70 15.84 -0.52
N GLY A 62 -0.89 16.53 -1.63
CA GLY A 62 0.16 16.84 -2.61
C GLY A 62 0.35 15.76 -3.67
N GLN A 63 0.50 14.50 -3.31
CA GLN A 63 0.58 13.36 -4.23
C GLN A 63 -0.51 12.32 -3.92
N PRO A 64 -0.96 11.54 -4.93
CA PRO A 64 -1.93 10.48 -4.69
C PRO A 64 -1.45 9.46 -3.66
N GLY A 65 -2.20 9.29 -2.60
CA GLY A 65 -1.92 8.32 -1.53
C GLY A 65 -1.02 8.82 -0.39
N ASP A 66 -0.55 10.06 -0.42
CA ASP A 66 0.29 10.65 0.64
C ASP A 66 -0.38 10.64 2.02
N GLY A 67 -1.72 10.70 2.09
CA GLY A 67 -2.48 10.58 3.33
C GLY A 67 -2.20 9.28 4.09
N PHE A 68 -1.85 8.20 3.38
CA PHE A 68 -1.46 6.94 4.04
C PHE A 68 -0.13 7.03 4.78
N THR A 69 0.80 7.82 4.29
CA THR A 69 2.06 8.08 4.98
C THR A 69 1.79 8.74 6.33
N VAL A 70 0.85 9.69 6.36
CA VAL A 70 0.45 10.38 7.60
C VAL A 70 -0.26 9.44 8.56
N VAL A 71 -1.22 8.63 8.07
CA VAL A 71 -1.91 7.60 8.88
C VAL A 71 -0.91 6.60 9.46
N SER A 72 0.06 6.16 8.65
CA SER A 72 1.12 5.25 9.08
C SER A 72 1.92 5.79 10.24
N ALA A 73 2.35 7.04 10.14
CA ALA A 73 3.10 7.71 11.19
C ALA A 73 2.26 7.88 12.46
N MET A 74 1.00 8.31 12.34
CA MET A 74 0.08 8.46 13.46
C MET A 74 -0.07 7.14 14.22
N ARG A 75 -0.34 6.04 13.52
CA ARG A 75 -0.53 4.73 14.15
C ARG A 75 0.72 4.18 14.85
N ARG A 76 1.90 4.52 14.34
CA ARG A 76 3.17 4.10 14.98
C ARG A 76 3.47 4.84 16.24
N ILE A 77 3.22 6.16 16.24
CA ILE A 77 3.62 7.05 17.34
C ILE A 77 2.48 7.16 18.35
N HIS A 78 1.24 7.18 17.87
CA HIS A 78 0.02 7.28 18.69
C HIS A 78 -0.95 6.11 18.38
N PRO A 79 -0.65 4.87 18.78
CA PRO A 79 -1.42 3.69 18.39
C PRO A 79 -2.87 3.65 18.91
N LYS A 80 -3.22 4.57 19.81
CA LYS A 80 -4.58 4.75 20.34
C LYS A 80 -5.35 5.88 19.65
N ALA A 81 -4.69 6.68 18.80
CA ALA A 81 -5.34 7.75 18.09
C ALA A 81 -6.28 7.18 17.03
N VAL A 82 -7.49 7.72 16.97
CA VAL A 82 -8.45 7.41 15.91
C VAL A 82 -7.96 8.03 14.59
N THR A 83 -8.13 7.32 13.48
CA THR A 83 -7.66 7.78 12.16
C THR A 83 -8.78 7.77 11.14
N PHE A 84 -9.02 8.93 10.51
CA PHE A 84 -9.97 9.12 9.43
C PHE A 84 -9.26 9.53 8.15
N ILE A 85 -9.71 9.00 7.01
CA ILE A 85 -9.31 9.45 5.67
C ILE A 85 -10.48 10.21 5.04
N LEU A 86 -10.17 11.36 4.41
CA LEU A 86 -11.06 12.07 3.50
C LEU A 86 -10.63 11.76 2.06
N THR A 87 -11.58 11.57 1.14
CA THR A 87 -11.26 11.31 -0.27
C THR A 87 -12.34 11.88 -1.21
N GLY A 88 -11.90 12.50 -2.31
CA GLY A 88 -12.77 12.96 -3.39
C GLY A 88 -12.96 11.94 -4.53
N TYR A 89 -12.33 10.76 -4.48
CA TYR A 89 -12.30 9.81 -5.59
C TYR A 89 -12.99 8.49 -5.27
N PRO A 90 -14.22 8.27 -5.76
CA PRO A 90 -14.97 7.02 -5.52
C PRO A 90 -14.36 5.78 -6.21
N ALA A 91 -13.54 5.95 -7.25
CA ALA A 91 -12.88 4.83 -7.94
C ALA A 91 -11.82 4.08 -7.07
N PHE A 92 -11.49 4.62 -5.89
CA PHE A 92 -10.63 3.98 -4.90
C PHE A 92 -11.38 3.05 -3.93
N GLU A 93 -12.66 2.79 -4.11
CA GLU A 93 -13.45 1.96 -3.17
C GLU A 93 -12.86 0.57 -2.94
N THR A 94 -12.26 -0.06 -3.94
CA THR A 94 -11.60 -1.37 -3.80
C THR A 94 -10.24 -1.29 -3.10
N ALA A 95 -9.51 -0.21 -3.27
CA ALA A 95 -8.29 0.05 -2.51
C ALA A 95 -8.63 0.48 -1.07
N LEU A 96 -9.72 1.24 -0.88
CA LEU A 96 -10.25 1.63 0.43
C LEU A 96 -10.72 0.43 1.26
N GLU A 97 -11.14 -0.67 0.67
CA GLU A 97 -11.51 -1.88 1.42
C GLU A 97 -10.30 -2.55 2.07
N ALA A 98 -9.14 -2.54 1.40
CA ALA A 98 -7.87 -2.94 1.99
C ALA A 98 -7.39 -1.94 3.05
N ILE A 99 -7.75 -0.66 2.91
CA ILE A 99 -7.43 0.43 3.82
C ILE A 99 -8.40 0.47 5.01
N ARG A 100 -9.66 0.05 4.86
CA ARG A 100 -10.63 -0.11 5.95
C ARG A 100 -10.11 -0.93 7.12
N LEU A 101 -9.22 -1.87 6.87
CA LEU A 101 -8.54 -2.64 7.91
C LEU A 101 -7.47 -1.82 8.65
N GLN A 102 -7.14 -0.62 8.16
CA GLN A 102 -6.03 0.19 8.67
C GLN A 102 -6.43 1.60 9.15
N VAL A 103 -7.63 2.07 8.83
CA VAL A 103 -8.19 3.33 9.36
C VAL A 103 -9.50 3.05 10.11
N ASP A 104 -9.83 3.89 11.08
CA ASP A 104 -11.05 3.70 11.88
C ASP A 104 -12.31 4.08 11.11
N ASP A 105 -12.19 5.03 10.17
CA ASP A 105 -13.28 5.40 9.25
C ASP A 105 -12.73 6.15 8.02
N TYR A 106 -13.56 6.25 6.98
CA TYR A 106 -13.31 7.09 5.82
C TYR A 106 -14.56 7.87 5.44
N LEU A 107 -14.36 9.01 4.80
CA LEU A 107 -15.43 9.93 4.41
C LEU A 107 -15.18 10.41 2.98
N MET A 108 -16.26 10.58 2.23
CA MET A 108 -16.19 11.11 0.87
C MET A 108 -16.34 12.64 0.89
N LYS A 109 -15.52 13.31 0.11
CA LYS A 109 -15.68 14.75 -0.20
C LYS A 109 -16.74 14.91 -1.33
N PRO A 110 -17.64 15.87 -1.28
CA PRO A 110 -17.85 16.85 -0.21
C PRO A 110 -18.45 16.21 1.04
N THR A 111 -17.88 16.52 2.21
CA THR A 111 -18.27 15.91 3.50
C THR A 111 -19.34 16.77 4.15
N ASP A 112 -20.42 16.12 4.58
CA ASP A 112 -21.39 16.73 5.48
C ASP A 112 -20.75 16.95 6.87
N MET A 113 -20.68 18.21 7.28
CA MET A 113 -20.01 18.61 8.53
C MET A 113 -20.65 18.01 9.77
N GLU A 114 -21.99 17.89 9.81
CA GLU A 114 -22.70 17.28 10.95
C GLU A 114 -22.45 15.78 11.01
N ALA A 115 -22.46 15.10 9.85
CA ALA A 115 -22.16 13.68 9.76
C ALA A 115 -20.70 13.37 10.18
N LEU A 116 -19.74 14.21 9.75
CA LEU A 116 -18.36 14.10 10.19
C LEU A 116 -18.24 14.26 11.71
N LEU A 117 -18.86 15.30 12.27
CA LEU A 117 -18.83 15.58 13.71
C LEU A 117 -19.42 14.41 14.52
N ALA A 118 -20.57 13.87 14.08
CA ALA A 118 -21.19 12.72 14.73
C ALA A 118 -20.26 11.50 14.75
N LYS A 119 -19.58 11.22 13.65
CA LYS A 119 -18.60 10.14 13.55
C LYS A 119 -17.39 10.38 14.46
N VAL A 120 -16.83 11.60 14.45
CA VAL A 120 -15.71 12.00 15.32
C VAL A 120 -16.05 11.76 16.79
N ARG A 121 -17.22 12.25 17.24
CA ARG A 121 -17.68 12.09 18.62
C ARG A 121 -17.91 10.63 18.99
N SER A 122 -18.56 9.85 18.09
CA SER A 122 -18.79 8.43 18.32
C SER A 122 -17.47 7.66 18.49
N LYS A 123 -16.51 7.88 17.60
CA LYS A 123 -15.24 7.17 17.64
C LYS A 123 -14.33 7.55 18.80
N LEU A 124 -14.36 8.82 19.22
CA LEU A 124 -13.62 9.27 20.41
C LEU A 124 -14.24 8.79 21.72
N ALA A 125 -15.55 8.49 21.74
CA ALA A 125 -16.23 7.93 22.91
C ALA A 125 -16.01 6.41 23.07
N GLU A 126 -15.69 5.70 21.98
CA GLU A 126 -15.36 4.29 22.01
C GLU A 126 -13.92 4.12 22.49
N PRO A 127 -13.62 3.15 23.40
CA PRO A 127 -12.22 2.82 23.67
C PRO A 127 -11.62 2.25 22.39
N SER A 128 -10.79 3.04 21.72
CA SER A 128 -10.08 2.57 20.51
C SER A 128 -9.20 1.39 20.92
N PRO A 129 -9.43 0.18 20.39
CA PRO A 129 -8.49 -0.89 20.60
C PRO A 129 -7.13 -0.40 20.05
N ALA A 130 -6.09 -0.46 20.87
CA ALA A 130 -4.76 -0.16 20.35
C ALA A 130 -4.55 -1.05 19.12
N HIS A 131 -4.52 -0.45 17.95
CA HIS A 131 -4.27 -1.18 16.71
C HIS A 131 -2.82 -1.65 16.73
N HIS A 132 -2.60 -2.82 17.31
CA HIS A 132 -1.30 -3.48 17.27
C HIS A 132 -1.14 -4.04 15.87
N ILE A 133 -0.62 -3.19 14.96
CA ILE A 133 -0.26 -3.65 13.62
C ILE A 133 0.99 -4.49 13.80
N GLU A 134 0.83 -5.80 13.65
CA GLU A 134 1.94 -6.73 13.66
C GLU A 134 2.87 -6.38 12.50
N ALA A 135 4.07 -5.90 12.84
CA ALA A 135 5.05 -5.51 11.84
C ALA A 135 5.66 -6.76 11.19
N LYS A 136 5.47 -6.92 9.89
CA LYS A 136 5.87 -8.08 9.07
C LYS A 136 7.02 -7.73 8.12
N ARG A 137 7.77 -8.73 7.72
CA ARG A 137 8.71 -8.61 6.61
C ARG A 137 7.93 -8.52 5.30
N LEU A 138 8.50 -7.88 4.29
CA LEU A 138 7.87 -7.79 2.96
C LEU A 138 7.63 -9.19 2.36
N SER A 139 8.51 -10.15 2.62
CA SER A 139 8.34 -11.55 2.21
C SER A 139 7.07 -12.20 2.78
N GLU A 140 6.72 -11.91 4.04
CA GLU A 140 5.50 -12.42 4.67
C GLU A 140 4.25 -11.79 4.05
N ILE A 141 4.30 -10.48 3.76
CA ILE A 141 3.21 -9.76 3.09
C ILE A 141 2.99 -10.30 1.68
N ILE A 142 4.06 -10.49 0.89
CA ILE A 142 3.96 -11.11 -0.44
C ILE A 142 3.36 -12.51 -0.33
N SER A 143 3.84 -13.33 0.62
CA SER A 143 3.34 -14.70 0.82
C SER A 143 1.84 -14.75 1.13
N GLN A 144 1.35 -13.81 1.94
CA GLN A 144 -0.07 -13.71 2.30
C GLN A 144 -0.94 -13.17 1.15
N ASN A 145 -0.35 -12.49 0.15
CA ASN A 145 -1.05 -11.81 -0.93
C ASN A 145 -0.76 -12.38 -2.32
N ILE A 146 -0.22 -13.59 -2.45
CA ILE A 146 0.14 -14.21 -3.75
C ILE A 146 -1.04 -14.17 -4.74
N ALA A 147 -2.24 -14.53 -4.29
CA ALA A 147 -3.43 -14.53 -5.14
C ALA A 147 -3.78 -13.13 -5.66
N GLY A 148 -3.75 -12.11 -4.78
CA GLY A 148 -4.02 -10.72 -5.14
C GLY A 148 -2.96 -10.13 -6.08
N ILE A 149 -1.68 -10.39 -5.82
CA ILE A 149 -0.58 -9.97 -6.71
C ILE A 149 -0.74 -10.61 -8.08
N THR A 150 -1.06 -11.91 -8.14
CA THR A 150 -1.27 -12.64 -9.40
C THR A 150 -2.47 -12.08 -10.18
N ALA A 151 -3.57 -11.75 -9.51
CA ALA A 151 -4.75 -11.17 -10.14
C ALA A 151 -4.45 -9.77 -10.72
N ASN A 152 -3.81 -8.90 -9.93
CA ASN A 152 -3.44 -7.54 -10.36
C ASN A 152 -2.44 -7.57 -11.52
N TRP A 153 -1.49 -8.49 -11.49
CA TRP A 153 -0.56 -8.70 -12.59
C TRP A 153 -1.28 -9.15 -13.86
N LEU A 154 -2.18 -10.13 -13.77
CA LEU A 154 -2.94 -10.63 -14.93
C LEU A 154 -3.78 -9.53 -15.56
N GLU A 155 -4.40 -8.69 -14.74
CA GLU A 155 -5.18 -7.55 -15.23
C GLU A 155 -4.30 -6.54 -15.98
N ALA A 156 -3.10 -6.23 -15.44
CA ALA A 156 -2.14 -5.37 -16.12
C ALA A 156 -1.65 -5.97 -17.46
N VAL A 157 -1.46 -7.29 -17.52
CA VAL A 157 -1.11 -7.99 -18.77
C VAL A 157 -2.23 -7.92 -19.80
N LYS A 158 -3.50 -8.01 -19.39
CA LYS A 158 -4.65 -7.86 -20.28
C LYS A 158 -4.80 -6.45 -20.84
N GLN A 159 -4.37 -5.45 -20.09
CA GLN A 159 -4.39 -4.04 -20.52
C GLN A 159 -3.20 -3.68 -21.44
N ASP A 160 -2.17 -4.49 -21.49
CA ASP A 160 -1.02 -4.30 -22.40
C ASP A 160 -1.37 -4.82 -23.80
N GLU A 161 -1.34 -3.94 -24.80
CA GLU A 161 -1.76 -4.25 -26.17
C GLU A 161 -0.97 -5.41 -26.81
N GLU A 162 0.36 -5.47 -26.60
CA GLU A 162 1.18 -6.49 -27.20
C GLU A 162 1.05 -7.82 -26.46
N LEU A 163 1.08 -7.80 -25.10
CA LEU A 163 0.94 -9.03 -24.31
C LEU A 163 -0.45 -9.65 -24.47
N SER A 164 -1.50 -8.82 -24.52
CA SER A 164 -2.87 -9.30 -24.70
C SER A 164 -3.13 -9.92 -26.08
N SER A 165 -2.34 -9.54 -27.10
CA SER A 165 -2.43 -10.11 -28.45
C SER A 165 -1.96 -11.57 -28.51
N ILE A 166 -1.17 -12.05 -27.56
CA ILE A 166 -0.71 -13.45 -27.50
C ILE A 166 -1.89 -14.33 -27.10
N ARG A 167 -2.24 -15.29 -27.95
CA ARG A 167 -3.38 -16.19 -27.79
C ARG A 167 -3.05 -17.38 -26.87
N ILE A 168 -3.04 -17.13 -25.56
CA ILE A 168 -2.96 -18.16 -24.52
C ILE A 168 -4.03 -17.92 -23.46
N SER A 169 -4.44 -18.96 -22.76
CA SER A 169 -5.44 -18.85 -21.70
C SER A 169 -4.90 -18.12 -20.47
N ASP A 170 -5.78 -17.55 -19.66
CA ASP A 170 -5.41 -16.94 -18.38
C ASP A 170 -4.71 -17.93 -17.44
N ALA A 171 -5.07 -19.21 -17.49
CA ALA A 171 -4.44 -20.26 -16.70
C ALA A 171 -2.97 -20.47 -17.11
N GLU A 172 -2.73 -20.63 -18.42
CA GLU A 172 -1.37 -20.78 -18.96
C GLU A 172 -0.52 -19.53 -18.74
N ARG A 173 -1.14 -18.36 -18.75
CA ARG A 173 -0.47 -17.09 -18.56
C ARG A 173 0.06 -16.94 -17.13
N LYS A 174 -0.73 -17.30 -16.14
CA LYS A 174 -0.41 -17.11 -14.70
C LYS A 174 0.21 -18.33 -14.01
N ASP A 175 0.36 -19.47 -14.67
CA ASP A 175 0.76 -20.76 -14.07
C ASP A 175 2.07 -20.68 -13.25
N HIS A 176 3.03 -19.90 -13.74
CA HIS A 176 4.36 -19.72 -13.14
C HIS A 176 4.41 -18.65 -12.04
N ILE A 177 3.48 -17.68 -12.03
CA ILE A 177 3.54 -16.51 -11.14
C ILE A 177 3.54 -16.89 -9.65
N PRO A 178 2.67 -17.79 -9.15
CA PRO A 178 2.72 -18.19 -7.75
C PRO A 178 4.09 -18.77 -7.35
N ARG A 179 4.72 -19.53 -8.24
CA ARG A 179 6.05 -20.09 -7.99
C ARG A 179 7.13 -19.01 -7.95
N VAL A 180 7.12 -18.04 -8.86
CA VAL A 180 8.05 -16.91 -8.82
C VAL A 180 7.92 -16.16 -7.50
N LEU A 181 6.68 -15.87 -7.07
CA LEU A 181 6.41 -15.19 -5.80
C LEU A 181 6.87 -16.02 -4.59
N GLU A 182 6.71 -17.36 -4.63
CA GLU A 182 7.27 -18.23 -3.60
C GLU A 182 8.80 -18.18 -3.52
N VAL A 183 9.50 -18.16 -4.66
CA VAL A 183 10.97 -18.03 -4.69
C VAL A 183 11.39 -16.71 -4.08
N VAL A 184 10.73 -15.61 -4.47
CA VAL A 184 10.96 -14.28 -3.91
C VAL A 184 10.79 -14.27 -2.39
N THR A 185 9.75 -14.92 -1.86
CA THR A 185 9.48 -14.94 -0.41
C THR A 185 10.45 -15.83 0.37
N LYS A 186 10.98 -16.87 -0.26
CA LYS A 186 11.91 -17.83 0.36
C LYS A 186 13.39 -17.45 0.23
N THR A 187 13.69 -16.41 -0.56
CA THR A 187 15.07 -15.94 -0.77
C THR A 187 15.33 -14.68 0.07
N PRO A 188 15.88 -14.81 1.31
CA PRO A 188 16.20 -13.65 2.13
C PRO A 188 17.33 -12.83 1.53
N PRO A 189 17.49 -11.54 1.92
CA PRO A 189 18.59 -10.70 1.50
C PRO A 189 19.96 -11.39 1.66
N GLY A 190 20.76 -11.36 0.58
CA GLY A 190 22.11 -11.95 0.55
C GLY A 190 22.15 -13.48 0.35
N LYS A 191 21.03 -14.17 0.19
CA LYS A 191 21.00 -15.59 -0.18
C LYS A 191 20.87 -15.78 -1.68
N LYS A 192 21.50 -16.83 -2.18
CA LYS A 192 21.40 -17.22 -3.61
C LYS A 192 20.13 -18.04 -3.86
N ILE A 193 19.55 -17.85 -5.03
CA ILE A 193 18.45 -18.66 -5.56
C ILE A 193 18.95 -20.10 -5.74
N THR A 194 18.09 -21.08 -5.49
CA THR A 194 18.46 -22.48 -5.63
C THR A 194 18.56 -22.88 -7.11
N GLN A 195 19.41 -23.85 -7.41
CA GLN A 195 19.56 -24.38 -8.78
C GLN A 195 18.22 -24.87 -9.34
N LYS A 196 17.38 -25.50 -8.50
CA LYS A 196 16.04 -25.97 -8.88
C LYS A 196 15.10 -24.82 -9.31
N ASP A 197 15.21 -23.66 -8.68
CA ASP A 197 14.37 -22.51 -9.01
C ASP A 197 14.86 -21.82 -10.29
N LEU A 198 16.17 -21.80 -10.52
CA LEU A 198 16.75 -21.35 -11.80
C LEU A 198 16.35 -22.27 -12.96
N GLU A 199 16.35 -23.59 -12.77
CA GLU A 199 15.88 -24.56 -13.77
C GLU A 199 14.40 -24.34 -14.12
N ALA A 200 13.56 -24.01 -13.13
CA ALA A 200 12.16 -23.69 -13.39
C ALA A 200 12.00 -22.37 -14.17
N ALA A 201 12.83 -21.36 -13.89
CA ALA A 201 12.85 -20.12 -14.65
C ALA A 201 13.32 -20.37 -16.11
N ALA A 202 14.30 -21.23 -16.31
CA ALA A 202 14.74 -21.66 -17.64
C ALA A 202 13.62 -22.36 -18.42
N GLU A 203 12.87 -23.25 -17.76
CA GLU A 203 11.72 -23.93 -18.42
C GLU A 203 10.63 -22.93 -18.81
N HIS A 204 10.33 -21.95 -17.94
CA HIS A 204 9.40 -20.85 -18.28
C HIS A 204 9.85 -20.12 -19.56
N GLY A 205 11.13 -19.79 -19.70
CA GLY A 205 11.65 -19.15 -20.93
C GLY A 205 11.40 -19.97 -22.19
N LYS A 206 11.62 -21.30 -22.13
CA LYS A 206 11.33 -22.20 -23.24
C LYS A 206 9.84 -22.27 -23.58
N VAL A 207 8.98 -22.29 -22.56
CA VAL A 207 7.50 -22.29 -22.73
C VAL A 207 7.08 -21.00 -23.42
N ARG A 208 7.54 -19.82 -22.96
CA ARG A 208 7.20 -18.53 -23.57
C ARG A 208 7.64 -18.44 -25.04
N ARG A 209 8.78 -19.03 -25.38
CA ARG A 209 9.21 -19.14 -26.79
C ARG A 209 8.22 -19.93 -27.63
N LYS A 210 7.76 -21.09 -27.15
CA LYS A 210 6.75 -21.90 -27.84
C LYS A 210 5.41 -21.18 -28.00
N GLN A 211 5.09 -20.27 -27.06
CA GLN A 211 3.88 -19.44 -27.05
C GLN A 211 4.04 -18.17 -27.91
N MET A 212 5.05 -18.08 -28.76
CA MET A 212 5.27 -16.96 -29.69
C MET A 212 5.59 -15.63 -29.03
N TYR A 213 6.08 -15.65 -27.78
CA TYR A 213 6.64 -14.46 -27.15
C TYR A 213 7.90 -14.00 -27.86
N THR A 214 8.26 -12.75 -27.66
CA THR A 214 9.58 -12.19 -27.97
C THR A 214 10.32 -11.87 -26.67
N VAL A 215 11.64 -11.69 -26.72
CA VAL A 215 12.42 -11.29 -25.52
C VAL A 215 11.89 -9.99 -24.88
N PRO A 216 11.57 -8.93 -25.65
CA PRO A 216 10.95 -7.74 -25.09
C PRO A 216 9.64 -8.02 -24.32
N LEU A 217 8.80 -8.95 -24.79
CA LEU A 217 7.55 -9.31 -24.11
C LEU A 217 7.79 -10.08 -22.81
N VAL A 218 8.80 -10.96 -22.78
CA VAL A 218 9.20 -11.64 -21.52
C VAL A 218 9.69 -10.63 -20.49
N ILE A 219 10.47 -9.63 -20.91
CA ILE A 219 10.94 -8.55 -20.02
C ILE A 219 9.76 -7.68 -19.54
N ARG A 220 8.82 -7.35 -20.43
CA ARG A 220 7.64 -6.55 -20.11
C ARG A 220 6.73 -7.26 -19.11
N GLU A 221 6.50 -8.55 -19.30
CA GLU A 221 5.74 -9.41 -18.38
C GLU A 221 6.36 -9.42 -16.97
N ALA A 222 7.68 -9.53 -16.86
CA ALA A 222 8.40 -9.48 -15.60
C ALA A 222 8.32 -8.09 -14.93
N ARG A 223 8.39 -7.00 -15.69
CA ARG A 223 8.22 -5.63 -15.16
C ARG A 223 6.82 -5.40 -14.58
N LEU A 224 5.79 -5.93 -15.23
CA LEU A 224 4.42 -5.86 -14.70
C LEU A 224 4.31 -6.61 -13.37
N LEU A 225 5.03 -7.74 -13.21
CA LEU A 225 5.07 -8.45 -11.94
C LEU A 225 5.77 -7.64 -10.84
N GLN A 226 6.91 -7.03 -11.14
CA GLN A 226 7.61 -6.13 -10.21
C GLN A 226 6.70 -4.97 -9.78
N THR A 227 5.95 -4.39 -10.72
CA THR A 227 4.98 -3.34 -10.42
C THR A 227 3.84 -3.84 -9.51
N ALA A 228 3.32 -5.04 -9.74
CA ALA A 228 2.28 -5.63 -8.90
C ALA A 228 2.78 -5.91 -7.47
N ILE A 229 4.02 -6.38 -7.32
CA ILE A 229 4.68 -6.56 -6.02
C ILE A 229 4.86 -5.21 -5.31
N ALA A 230 5.35 -4.19 -6.02
CA ALA A 230 5.55 -2.85 -5.45
C ALA A 230 4.22 -2.22 -4.98
N ARG A 231 3.14 -2.39 -5.74
CA ARG A 231 1.80 -1.96 -5.32
C ARG A 231 1.32 -2.70 -4.06
N CYS A 232 1.54 -4.01 -3.98
CA CYS A 232 1.23 -4.78 -2.78
C CYS A 232 2.03 -4.27 -1.57
N ALA A 233 3.32 -3.97 -1.72
CA ALA A 233 4.14 -3.37 -0.67
C ALA A 233 3.59 -2.00 -0.26
N GLN A 234 3.24 -1.14 -1.20
CA GLN A 234 2.68 0.19 -0.95
C GLN A 234 1.34 0.10 -0.19
N GLN A 235 0.46 -0.81 -0.57
CA GLN A 235 -0.83 -1.03 0.11
C GLN A 235 -0.68 -1.55 1.55
N ASN A 236 0.46 -2.16 1.87
CA ASN A 236 0.75 -2.75 3.18
C ASN A 236 1.87 -2.03 3.95
N LEU A 237 2.22 -0.79 3.58
CA LEU A 237 3.34 -0.05 4.19
C LEU A 237 3.26 0.03 5.72
N LEU A 238 2.05 0.12 6.28
CA LEU A 238 1.84 0.14 7.74
C LEU A 238 2.29 -1.13 8.43
N SER A 239 2.12 -2.26 7.77
CA SER A 239 2.48 -3.58 8.30
C SER A 239 3.94 -3.96 7.99
N ILE A 240 4.70 -3.15 7.24
CA ILE A 240 6.09 -3.46 6.92
C ILE A 240 7.03 -2.96 8.01
N VAL A 241 7.97 -3.81 8.43
CA VAL A 241 9.09 -3.39 9.28
C VAL A 241 9.99 -2.45 8.51
N ILE A 242 9.89 -1.13 8.74
CA ILE A 242 10.57 -0.09 7.96
C ILE A 242 12.09 -0.29 7.94
N SER A 243 12.70 -0.73 9.05
CA SER A 243 14.15 -0.98 9.09
C SER A 243 14.64 -2.02 8.08
N TYR A 244 13.74 -2.86 7.57
CA TYR A 244 14.08 -3.90 6.58
C TYR A 244 13.51 -3.63 5.18
N VAL A 245 12.66 -2.61 5.01
CA VAL A 245 11.93 -2.39 3.73
C VAL A 245 12.89 -2.24 2.55
N ILE A 246 13.97 -1.48 2.70
CA ILE A 246 14.94 -1.28 1.60
C ILE A 246 15.67 -2.58 1.28
N SER A 247 16.17 -3.30 2.30
CA SER A 247 16.86 -4.58 2.08
C SER A 247 15.93 -5.64 1.49
N ASP A 248 14.65 -5.63 1.88
CA ASP A 248 13.66 -6.57 1.34
C ASP A 248 13.31 -6.23 -0.12
N LEU A 249 13.16 -4.94 -0.46
CA LEU A 249 12.93 -4.51 -1.83
C LEU A 249 14.11 -4.84 -2.75
N ILE A 250 15.35 -4.63 -2.28
CA ILE A 250 16.56 -5.03 -3.01
C ILE A 250 16.54 -6.53 -3.26
N SER A 251 16.27 -7.35 -2.23
CA SER A 251 16.22 -8.80 -2.37
C SER A 251 15.14 -9.27 -3.36
N VAL A 252 13.96 -8.65 -3.32
CA VAL A 252 12.87 -8.91 -4.29
C VAL A 252 13.34 -8.59 -5.71
N HIS A 253 13.98 -7.43 -5.91
CA HIS A 253 14.48 -7.00 -7.20
C HIS A 253 15.56 -7.96 -7.73
N GLU A 254 16.61 -8.24 -6.95
CA GLU A 254 17.70 -9.15 -7.32
C GLU A 254 17.18 -10.55 -7.65
N THR A 255 16.21 -11.06 -6.86
CA THR A 255 15.62 -12.37 -7.11
C THR A 255 14.81 -12.39 -8.40
N THR A 256 13.98 -11.39 -8.64
CA THR A 256 13.18 -11.32 -9.88
C THR A 256 14.06 -11.12 -11.12
N GLU A 257 15.13 -10.33 -11.03
CA GLU A 257 16.08 -10.14 -12.12
C GLU A 257 16.83 -11.44 -12.45
N ALA A 258 17.33 -12.18 -11.46
CA ALA A 258 18.04 -13.41 -11.68
C ALA A 258 17.16 -14.50 -12.33
N LEU A 259 15.89 -14.59 -11.93
CA LEU A 259 14.90 -15.48 -12.56
C LEU A 259 14.61 -15.05 -14.00
N LEU A 260 14.47 -13.74 -14.25
CA LEU A 260 14.26 -13.19 -15.59
C LEU A 260 15.48 -13.45 -16.50
N GLU A 261 16.68 -13.25 -16.00
CA GLU A 261 17.92 -13.49 -16.75
C GLU A 261 18.02 -14.95 -17.21
N GLU A 262 17.75 -15.91 -16.31
CA GLU A 262 17.78 -17.33 -16.64
C GLU A 262 16.66 -17.72 -17.62
N SER A 263 15.45 -17.17 -17.43
CA SER A 263 14.34 -17.35 -18.37
C SER A 263 14.69 -16.81 -19.77
N ALA A 264 15.24 -15.60 -19.87
CA ALA A 264 15.64 -14.99 -21.13
C ALA A 264 16.80 -15.76 -21.79
N ARG A 265 17.78 -16.22 -21.00
CA ARG A 265 18.90 -17.05 -21.50
C ARG A 265 18.41 -18.36 -22.10
N ALA A 266 17.46 -19.04 -21.43
CA ALA A 266 16.89 -20.29 -21.95
C ALA A 266 15.99 -20.04 -23.16
N PHE A 267 15.26 -18.92 -23.20
CA PHE A 267 14.49 -18.48 -24.37
C PHE A 267 15.37 -18.32 -25.62
N LEU A 268 16.59 -17.79 -25.51
CA LEU A 268 17.51 -17.56 -26.62
C LEU A 268 18.22 -18.85 -27.10
N LYS A 269 18.45 -19.80 -26.20
CA LYS A 269 19.17 -21.06 -26.51
C LYS A 269 18.29 -22.14 -27.16
N GLY A 270 16.99 -22.10 -26.95
CA GLY A 270 16.01 -23.08 -27.47
C GLY A 270 15.46 -22.64 -28.81
#